data_d0129b1211c59513bc4d59f97e7d6987
#
_entry.id   d0129b1211c59513bc4d59f97e7d6987
#
_cell.length_a   1.000
_cell.length_b   1.000
_cell.length_c   1.000
_cell.angle_alpha   90.00
_cell.angle_beta   90.00
_cell.angle_gamma   90.00
#
_symmetry.space_group_name_H-M   'P 1'
#
loop_
_entity.id
_entity.type
_entity.pdbx_description
1 polymer ?
#
loop_
_entity_poly.entity_id
_entity_poly.type
_entity_poly.pdbx_seq_one_letter_code
_entity_poly.pdbx_strand_id
1 'polypeptide(L)'
;MIKLAQELPDFSIIKSIPGIGDNLAARIIAELGDMTRFKKKNKLVAFAGLDPRISESGKNDGDHMHITKKGNKRLRCLLYLAVTCSIRLKRDDNSIKDFYIKKKQQSNPMCSKAAKTACASKLVRIIYSMCKTGELYQYNK
;
A
#
# COMPACT_ATOMS: atom_id res chain seq x y z
N MET A 1 20.81 -9.14 2.35
CA MET A 1 19.64 -8.51 1.71
C MET A 1 19.49 -7.04 2.09
N ILE A 2 19.45 -6.70 3.36
CA ILE A 2 19.24 -5.31 3.80
C ILE A 2 20.34 -4.39 3.29
N LYS A 3 21.60 -4.81 3.34
CA LYS A 3 22.73 -3.99 2.86
C LYS A 3 22.61 -3.64 1.38
N LEU A 4 22.19 -4.59 0.56
CA LEU A 4 22.00 -4.34 -0.87
C LEU A 4 20.84 -3.39 -1.13
N ALA A 5 19.76 -3.57 -0.36
CA ALA A 5 18.59 -2.69 -0.48
C ALA A 5 18.90 -1.26 -0.06
N GLN A 6 19.74 -1.08 0.97
CA GLN A 6 20.11 0.24 1.47
C GLN A 6 20.86 1.09 0.44
N GLU A 7 21.48 0.45 -0.54
CA GLU A 7 22.19 1.15 -1.62
C GLU A 7 21.23 1.68 -2.69
N LEU A 8 19.99 1.21 -2.71
CA LEU A 8 18.99 1.67 -3.67
C LEU A 8 18.33 2.96 -3.21
N PRO A 9 18.12 3.93 -4.12
CA PRO A 9 17.51 5.21 -3.74
C PRO A 9 16.10 5.05 -3.18
N ASP A 10 15.37 4.05 -3.64
CA ASP A 10 13.99 3.83 -3.19
C ASP A 10 13.90 3.33 -1.75
N PHE A 11 14.98 2.79 -1.20
CA PHE A 11 14.98 2.26 0.17
C PHE A 11 14.66 3.35 1.18
N SER A 12 15.38 4.47 1.14
CA SER A 12 15.15 5.58 2.06
C SER A 12 13.74 6.16 1.91
N ILE A 13 13.25 6.21 0.68
CA ILE A 13 11.93 6.72 0.37
C ILE A 13 10.86 5.85 1.02
N ILE A 14 10.92 4.55 0.79
CA ILE A 14 9.92 3.60 1.32
C ILE A 14 10.02 3.53 2.85
N LYS A 15 11.24 3.53 3.39
CA LYS A 15 11.45 3.50 4.83
C LYS A 15 10.89 4.72 5.53
N SER A 16 10.79 5.87 4.86
CA SER A 16 10.25 7.09 5.46
C SER A 16 8.76 7.00 5.76
N ILE A 17 8.05 6.02 5.19
CA ILE A 17 6.62 5.83 5.43
C ILE A 17 6.41 5.30 6.85
N PRO A 18 5.49 5.90 7.63
CA PRO A 18 5.23 5.42 9.00
C PRO A 18 4.85 3.94 9.04
N GLY A 19 5.53 3.19 9.87
CA GLY A 19 5.29 1.76 10.03
C GLY A 19 6.22 0.87 9.24
N ILE A 20 7.04 1.42 8.35
CA ILE A 20 7.97 0.65 7.54
C ILE A 20 9.40 0.85 8.07
N GLY A 21 9.97 -0.22 8.60
CA GLY A 21 11.35 -0.23 9.05
C GLY A 21 12.30 -0.80 7.98
N ASP A 22 13.57 -0.98 8.35
CA ASP A 22 14.61 -1.43 7.42
C ASP A 22 14.28 -2.77 6.77
N ASN A 23 13.85 -3.72 7.57
CA ASN A 23 13.58 -5.09 7.11
C ASN A 23 12.41 -5.12 6.13
N LEU A 24 11.33 -4.43 6.50
CA LEU A 24 10.14 -4.39 5.67
C LEU A 24 10.38 -3.62 4.37
N ALA A 25 11.11 -2.51 4.44
CA ALA A 25 11.48 -1.74 3.25
C ALA A 25 12.32 -2.59 2.29
N ALA A 26 13.29 -3.32 2.80
CA ALA A 26 14.13 -4.18 1.97
C ALA A 26 13.31 -5.26 1.26
N ARG A 27 12.38 -5.87 1.97
CA ARG A 27 11.52 -6.91 1.39
C ARG A 27 10.57 -6.36 0.33
N ILE A 28 10.00 -5.19 0.58
CA ILE A 28 9.12 -4.52 -0.39
C ILE A 28 9.89 -4.21 -1.67
N ILE A 29 11.10 -3.65 -1.53
CA ILE A 29 11.96 -3.33 -2.68
C ILE A 29 12.31 -4.60 -3.47
N ALA A 30 12.63 -5.69 -2.77
CA ALA A 30 12.97 -6.95 -3.43
C ALA A 30 11.82 -7.47 -4.30
N GLU A 31 10.58 -7.29 -3.85
CA GLU A 31 9.41 -7.71 -4.62
C GLU A 31 9.04 -6.73 -5.73
N LEU A 32 9.24 -5.42 -5.51
CA LEU A 32 8.94 -4.41 -6.51
C LEU A 32 9.93 -4.42 -7.68
N GLY A 33 11.21 -4.64 -7.37
CA GLY A 33 12.26 -4.54 -8.37
C GLY A 33 12.43 -3.13 -8.88
N ASP A 34 12.62 -2.98 -10.18
CA ASP A 34 12.82 -1.68 -10.82
C ASP A 34 11.48 -0.97 -11.00
N MET A 35 11.31 0.14 -10.31
CA MET A 35 10.06 0.92 -10.37
C MET A 35 9.82 1.56 -11.74
N THR A 36 10.84 1.74 -12.55
CA THR A 36 10.69 2.36 -13.88
C THR A 36 9.86 1.50 -14.83
N ARG A 37 9.73 0.19 -14.55
CA ARG A 37 8.91 -0.70 -15.37
C ARG A 37 7.40 -0.42 -15.26
N PHE A 38 6.99 0.26 -14.19
CA PHE A 38 5.60 0.61 -13.99
C PHE A 38 5.32 2.00 -14.55
N LYS A 39 4.69 2.07 -15.72
CA LYS A 39 4.43 3.33 -16.41
C LYS A 39 3.31 4.13 -15.77
N LYS A 40 2.37 3.46 -15.10
CA LYS A 40 1.22 4.09 -14.48
C LYS A 40 0.98 3.49 -13.09
N LYS A 41 0.41 4.31 -12.21
CA LYS A 41 0.04 3.89 -10.85
C LYS A 41 -0.82 2.62 -10.86
N ASN A 42 -1.78 2.55 -11.78
CA ASN A 42 -2.68 1.41 -11.88
C ASN A 42 -1.96 0.11 -12.22
N LYS A 43 -0.85 0.19 -12.95
CA LYS A 43 -0.06 -1.00 -13.27
C LYS A 43 0.59 -1.59 -12.02
N LEU A 44 1.06 -0.74 -11.12
CA LEU A 44 1.62 -1.20 -9.85
C LEU A 44 0.54 -1.78 -8.94
N VAL A 45 -0.64 -1.14 -8.88
CA VAL A 45 -1.77 -1.63 -8.09
C VAL A 45 -2.17 -3.03 -8.58
N ALA A 46 -2.25 -3.22 -9.90
CA ALA A 46 -2.58 -4.52 -10.49
C ALA A 46 -1.49 -5.56 -10.22
N PHE A 47 -0.22 -5.16 -10.26
CA PHE A 47 0.91 -6.04 -9.95
C PHE A 47 0.81 -6.57 -8.52
N ALA A 48 0.38 -5.73 -7.58
CA ALA A 48 0.18 -6.14 -6.19
C ALA A 48 -1.11 -6.94 -6.00
N GLY A 49 -1.98 -7.00 -7.01
CA GLY A 49 -3.26 -7.69 -6.90
C GLY A 49 -4.27 -6.98 -6.04
N LEU A 50 -4.13 -5.66 -5.92
CA LEU A 50 -4.99 -4.82 -5.06
C LEU A 50 -5.99 -4.00 -5.85
N ASP A 51 -6.06 -4.19 -7.17
CA ASP A 51 -7.05 -3.52 -7.99
C ASP A 51 -8.44 -4.08 -7.70
N PRO A 52 -9.49 -3.24 -7.74
CA PRO A 52 -10.83 -3.72 -7.48
C PRO A 52 -11.29 -4.68 -8.58
N ARG A 53 -11.98 -5.74 -8.17
CA ARG A 53 -12.56 -6.69 -9.12
C ARG A 53 -13.79 -6.06 -9.75
N ILE A 54 -13.78 -5.93 -11.08
CA ILE A 54 -14.92 -5.43 -11.80
C ILE A 54 -15.87 -6.58 -12.04
N SER A 55 -17.10 -6.46 -11.53
CA SER A 55 -18.16 -7.43 -11.82
C SER A 55 -18.82 -7.08 -13.14
N GLU A 56 -18.76 -8.00 -14.11
CA GLU A 56 -19.40 -7.82 -15.40
C GLU A 56 -20.90 -8.05 -15.35
N SER A 57 -21.41 -8.69 -14.29
CA SER A 57 -22.82 -9.08 -14.21
C SER A 57 -23.76 -7.94 -13.80
N GLY A 58 -23.25 -6.81 -13.37
CA GLY A 58 -24.07 -5.69 -12.93
C GLY A 58 -24.93 -5.96 -11.70
N LYS A 59 -24.84 -7.13 -11.12
CA LYS A 59 -25.59 -7.52 -9.94
C LYS A 59 -24.81 -7.39 -8.64
N ASN A 60 -23.72 -6.66 -8.69
CA ASN A 60 -22.96 -6.46 -7.48
C ASN A 60 -23.55 -5.36 -6.67
N ASP A 61 -23.81 -5.69 -5.44
CA ASP A 61 -24.33 -4.77 -4.45
C ASP A 61 -23.33 -3.68 -4.08
N GLY A 62 -22.25 -3.53 -4.81
CA GLY A 62 -21.27 -2.47 -4.59
C GLY A 62 -20.57 -2.52 -3.25
N ASP A 63 -21.12 -3.25 -2.31
CA ASP A 63 -20.65 -3.27 -0.93
C ASP A 63 -19.52 -4.27 -0.71
N HIS A 64 -19.30 -5.17 -1.66
CA HIS A 64 -18.31 -6.24 -1.51
C HIS A 64 -17.43 -6.37 -2.74
N MET A 65 -16.79 -5.24 -3.11
CA MET A 65 -15.79 -5.31 -4.18
C MET A 65 -14.55 -6.00 -3.66
N HIS A 66 -14.35 -7.22 -4.09
CA HIS A 66 -13.14 -7.96 -3.76
C HIS A 66 -12.01 -7.53 -4.68
N ILE A 67 -10.78 -7.54 -4.17
CA ILE A 67 -9.59 -7.34 -4.99
C ILE A 67 -9.38 -8.58 -5.87
N THR A 68 -8.70 -8.40 -7.00
CA THR A 68 -8.49 -9.49 -7.96
C THR A 68 -7.61 -10.61 -7.43
N LYS A 69 -6.65 -10.28 -6.55
CA LYS A 69 -5.66 -11.21 -5.99
C LYS A 69 -4.82 -11.93 -7.06
N LYS A 70 -4.80 -11.43 -8.29
CA LYS A 70 -4.04 -12.02 -9.39
C LYS A 70 -2.58 -11.61 -9.44
N GLY A 71 -2.19 -10.63 -8.64
CA GLY A 71 -0.83 -10.11 -8.67
C GLY A 71 0.11 -10.84 -7.71
N ASN A 72 1.19 -10.17 -7.36
CA ASN A 72 2.23 -10.70 -6.50
C ASN A 72 1.72 -10.85 -5.06
N LYS A 73 1.49 -12.08 -4.65
CA LYS A 73 0.98 -12.41 -3.32
C LYS A 73 1.94 -11.97 -2.22
N ARG A 74 3.25 -12.11 -2.44
CA ARG A 74 4.25 -11.73 -1.44
C ARG A 74 4.24 -10.23 -1.19
N LEU A 75 4.17 -9.45 -2.26
CA LEU A 75 4.08 -8.00 -2.14
C LEU A 75 2.80 -7.60 -1.40
N ARG A 76 1.68 -8.20 -1.75
CA ARG A 76 0.40 -7.92 -1.09
C ARG A 76 0.46 -8.20 0.40
N CYS A 77 1.08 -9.32 0.81
CA CYS A 77 1.26 -9.65 2.23
C CYS A 77 2.15 -8.63 2.94
N LEU A 78 3.23 -8.20 2.29
CA LEU A 78 4.12 -7.19 2.87
C LEU A 78 3.42 -5.84 3.03
N LEU A 79 2.61 -5.45 2.05
CA LEU A 79 1.84 -4.20 2.13
C LEU A 79 0.80 -4.27 3.24
N TYR A 80 0.13 -5.41 3.40
CA TYR A 80 -0.83 -5.61 4.49
C TYR A 80 -0.13 -5.52 5.84
N LEU A 81 1.03 -6.13 5.97
CA LEU A 81 1.83 -6.05 7.19
C LEU A 81 2.25 -4.60 7.48
N ALA A 82 2.68 -3.87 6.45
CA ALA A 82 3.06 -2.47 6.58
C ALA A 82 1.88 -1.63 7.09
N VAL A 83 0.69 -1.86 6.57
CA VAL A 83 -0.53 -1.19 7.02
C VAL A 83 -0.79 -1.50 8.49
N THR A 84 -0.70 -2.77 8.86
CA THR A 84 -0.94 -3.19 10.25
C THR A 84 0.03 -2.51 11.21
N CYS A 85 1.31 -2.43 10.85
CA CYS A 85 2.31 -1.73 11.64
C CYS A 85 2.03 -0.23 11.73
N SER A 86 1.65 0.36 10.59
CA SER A 86 1.37 1.79 10.50
C SER A 86 0.22 2.20 11.40
N ILE A 87 -0.87 1.42 11.39
CA ILE A 87 -2.06 1.71 12.19
C ILE A 87 -1.77 1.67 13.70
N ARG A 88 -0.83 0.84 14.11
CA ARG A 88 -0.46 0.68 15.53
C ARG A 88 0.39 1.82 16.08
N LEU A 89 0.96 2.64 15.20
CA LEU A 89 1.78 3.75 15.65
C LEU A 89 0.93 4.81 16.34
N LYS A 90 1.50 5.44 17.37
CA LYS A 90 0.82 6.51 18.12
C LYS A 90 0.99 7.89 17.52
N ARG A 91 1.68 8.00 16.38
CA ARG A 91 1.88 9.31 15.76
C ARG A 91 0.62 9.75 15.00
N ASP A 92 0.42 11.05 14.97
CA ASP A 92 -0.76 11.67 14.36
C ASP A 92 -0.54 12.06 12.90
N ASP A 93 0.71 12.14 12.44
CA ASP A 93 1.05 12.52 11.07
C ASP A 93 1.14 11.28 10.16
N ASN A 94 0.06 10.53 10.07
CA ASN A 94 0.03 9.24 9.41
C ASN A 94 -1.21 9.11 8.52
N SER A 95 -1.02 9.31 7.21
CA SER A 95 -2.10 9.28 6.22
C SER A 95 -2.79 7.91 6.14
N ILE A 96 -2.02 6.83 6.33
CA ILE A 96 -2.57 5.46 6.28
C ILE A 96 -3.51 5.24 7.46
N LYS A 97 -3.10 5.66 8.64
CA LYS A 97 -3.92 5.54 9.85
C LYS A 97 -5.19 6.38 9.72
N ASP A 98 -5.07 7.60 9.20
CA ASP A 98 -6.21 8.48 8.97
C ASP A 98 -7.22 7.84 8.02
N PHE A 99 -6.73 7.26 6.94
CA PHE A 99 -7.56 6.58 5.96
C PHE A 99 -8.27 5.37 6.58
N TYR A 100 -7.56 4.60 7.39
CA TYR A 100 -8.13 3.45 8.10
C TYR A 100 -9.27 3.90 9.02
N ILE A 101 -9.03 4.94 9.82
CA ILE A 101 -10.03 5.47 10.74
C ILE A 101 -11.26 5.96 9.96
N LYS A 102 -11.03 6.66 8.85
CA LYS A 102 -12.11 7.14 7.99
C LYS A 102 -12.99 5.99 7.49
N LYS A 103 -12.37 4.89 7.05
CA LYS A 103 -13.11 3.72 6.57
C LYS A 103 -13.88 3.01 7.67
N LYS A 104 -13.39 3.07 8.90
CA LYS A 104 -14.08 2.49 10.06
C LYS A 104 -15.21 3.36 10.57
N GLN A 105 -15.18 4.67 10.29
CA GLN A 105 -16.15 5.63 10.81
C GLN A 105 -17.19 6.09 9.81
N GLN A 106 -17.10 5.64 8.56
CA GLN A 106 -18.08 6.03 7.55
C GLN A 106 -19.45 5.43 7.86
N SER A 107 -20.51 5.93 7.18
CA SER A 107 -21.90 5.52 7.46
C SER A 107 -22.13 4.03 7.27
N ASN A 108 -21.35 3.40 6.40
CA ASN A 108 -21.34 1.94 6.22
C ASN A 108 -19.91 1.43 6.52
N PRO A 109 -19.58 1.23 7.80
CA PRO A 109 -18.21 0.92 8.18
C PRO A 109 -17.69 -0.39 7.59
N MET A 110 -16.46 -0.36 7.13
CA MET A 110 -15.79 -1.58 6.66
C MET A 110 -15.31 -2.41 7.85
N CYS A 111 -15.30 -3.73 7.69
CA CYS A 111 -14.63 -4.58 8.66
C CYS A 111 -13.11 -4.31 8.61
N SER A 112 -12.40 -4.70 9.68
CA SER A 112 -10.96 -4.41 9.79
C SER A 112 -10.15 -4.94 8.63
N LYS A 113 -10.44 -6.16 8.17
CA LYS A 113 -9.72 -6.77 7.04
C LYS A 113 -9.93 -5.98 5.75
N ALA A 114 -11.17 -5.61 5.45
CA ALA A 114 -11.48 -4.82 4.25
C ALA A 114 -10.86 -3.43 4.32
N ALA A 115 -10.92 -2.79 5.49
CA ALA A 115 -10.31 -1.48 5.68
C ALA A 115 -8.79 -1.51 5.50
N LYS A 116 -8.14 -2.55 6.03
CA LYS A 116 -6.69 -2.73 5.85
C LYS A 116 -6.31 -3.01 4.40
N THR A 117 -7.14 -3.76 3.68
CA THR A 117 -6.93 -4.00 2.25
C THR A 117 -7.04 -2.70 1.45
N ALA A 118 -8.02 -1.87 1.77
CA ALA A 118 -8.15 -0.55 1.15
C ALA A 118 -6.93 0.32 1.46
N CYS A 119 -6.43 0.25 2.69
CA CYS A 119 -5.21 0.97 3.09
C CYS A 119 -3.98 0.46 2.33
N ALA A 120 -3.89 -0.85 2.08
CA ALA A 120 -2.78 -1.41 1.30
C ALA A 120 -2.79 -0.88 -0.12
N SER A 121 -3.96 -0.76 -0.74
CA SER A 121 -4.11 -0.15 -2.06
C SER A 121 -3.65 1.30 -2.06
N LYS A 122 -4.04 2.06 -1.03
CA LYS A 122 -3.60 3.45 -0.87
C LYS A 122 -2.09 3.51 -0.68
N LEU A 123 -1.53 2.62 0.13
CA LEU A 123 -0.10 2.58 0.42
C LEU A 123 0.73 2.34 -0.85
N VAL A 124 0.32 1.40 -1.70
CA VAL A 124 1.06 1.12 -2.92
C VAL A 124 1.02 2.31 -3.88
N ARG A 125 -0.08 3.07 -3.90
CA ARG A 125 -0.18 4.28 -4.69
C ARG A 125 0.74 5.39 -4.15
N ILE A 126 0.85 5.49 -2.84
CA ILE A 126 1.77 6.43 -2.20
C ILE A 126 3.21 6.06 -2.55
N ILE A 127 3.57 4.78 -2.45
CA ILE A 127 4.90 4.29 -2.80
C ILE A 127 5.23 4.65 -4.26
N TYR A 128 4.29 4.41 -5.18
CA TYR A 128 4.48 4.75 -6.59
C TYR A 128 4.80 6.24 -6.76
N SER A 129 3.97 7.10 -6.16
CA SER A 129 4.13 8.55 -6.28
C SER A 129 5.45 9.02 -5.71
N MET A 130 5.83 8.52 -4.53
CA MET A 130 7.07 8.91 -3.86
C MET A 130 8.30 8.48 -4.66
N CYS A 131 8.29 7.25 -5.19
CA CYS A 131 9.41 6.75 -5.97
C CYS A 131 9.54 7.47 -7.31
N LYS A 132 8.43 7.88 -7.91
CA LYS A 132 8.45 8.65 -9.17
C LYS A 132 9.00 10.07 -8.98
N THR A 133 8.65 10.72 -7.88
CA THR A 133 9.10 12.09 -7.59
C THR A 133 10.44 12.13 -6.86
N GLY A 134 10.85 11.01 -6.26
CA GLY A 134 12.07 10.95 -5.45
C GLY A 134 11.94 11.61 -4.09
N GLU A 135 10.72 11.85 -3.63
CA GLU A 135 10.48 12.54 -2.37
C GLU A 135 10.26 11.57 -1.22
N LEU A 136 10.69 11.98 -0.02
CA LEU A 136 10.41 11.25 1.21
C LEU A 136 8.94 11.44 1.60
N TYR A 137 8.46 10.58 2.51
CA TYR A 137 7.08 10.65 2.97
C TYR A 137 6.77 12.02 3.57
N GLN A 138 5.65 12.60 3.13
CA GLN A 138 5.12 13.86 3.66
C GLN A 138 3.66 13.64 4.04
N TYR A 139 3.31 14.11 5.24
CA TYR A 139 1.94 14.03 5.72
C TYR A 139 1.11 15.17 5.16
N ASN A 140 0.10 14.82 4.39
CA ASN A 140 -0.89 15.78 3.90
C ASN A 140 -2.27 15.36 4.42
N LYS A 141 -2.78 16.19 5.29
CA LYS A 141 -4.10 15.94 5.87
C LYS A 141 -5.22 16.34 4.90
#